data_5b473d3e53b456d9e4b975ab84aa0566
#
_entry.id   5b473d3e53b456d9e4b975ab84aa0566
#
_cell.length_a   1.000
_cell.length_b   1.000
_cell.length_c   1.000
_cell.angle_alpha   90.00
_cell.angle_beta   90.00
_cell.angle_gamma   90.00
#
_symmetry.space_group_name_H-M   'P 1'
#
loop_
_entity.id
_entity.type
_entity.pdbx_description
1 polymer ?
#
loop_
_entity_poly.entity_id
_entity_poly.type
_entity_poly.pdbx_seq_one_letter_code
_entity_poly.pdbx_strand_id
1 'polypeptide(L)'
;TKKECAVLGTLSRLDTVRAVHLMLDILKKMVDRGMPVRLNVAGIGEEMDNLKAQAKRLGIEDKVTFLGGVRDLTGYFKEVDILVNTPHCVGDHGAGVGNNILEAGLYDTPVVTYNMAGISEMVITGQTGYCIPFGDDEAFIEAVDTLIKHPELRGQMGKALHKHVETLCSDDEIYRTTMAAYEM
;
A
#
# COMPACT_ATOMS: atom_id res chain seq x y z
N THR A 1 -6.81 -22.04 -8.61
CA THR A 1 -5.41 -22.42 -8.37
C THR A 1 -4.85 -21.51 -7.27
N LYS A 2 -4.42 -22.10 -6.15
CA LYS A 2 -3.80 -21.35 -5.06
C LYS A 2 -2.51 -20.72 -5.61
N LYS A 3 -2.38 -19.39 -5.62
CA LYS A 3 -1.12 -18.73 -5.99
C LYS A 3 -0.02 -19.27 -5.07
N GLU A 4 1.10 -19.70 -5.61
CA GLU A 4 2.23 -20.20 -4.80
C GLU A 4 2.88 -19.08 -3.99
N CYS A 5 2.68 -17.83 -4.37
CA CYS A 5 3.29 -16.66 -3.75
C CYS A 5 2.33 -15.48 -3.83
N ALA A 6 2.14 -14.78 -2.72
CA ALA A 6 1.35 -13.55 -2.71
C ALA A 6 2.14 -12.38 -3.30
N VAL A 7 1.46 -11.56 -4.08
CA VAL A 7 2.04 -10.38 -4.71
C VAL A 7 1.65 -9.14 -3.95
N LEU A 8 2.61 -8.56 -3.25
CA LEU A 8 2.50 -7.22 -2.69
C LEU A 8 2.75 -6.18 -3.77
N GLY A 9 2.06 -5.08 -3.75
CA GLY A 9 2.29 -3.98 -4.69
C GLY A 9 2.51 -2.66 -3.98
N THR A 10 3.42 -1.83 -4.47
CA THR A 10 3.47 -0.41 -4.13
C THR A 10 3.41 0.41 -5.41
N LEU A 11 2.59 1.47 -5.40
CA LEU A 11 2.34 2.34 -6.55
C LEU A 11 2.48 3.79 -6.10
N SER A 12 3.65 4.39 -6.34
CA SER A 12 3.93 5.75 -5.87
C SER A 12 5.13 6.36 -6.59
N ARG A 13 5.33 7.66 -6.40
CA ARG A 13 6.64 8.24 -6.70
C ARG A 13 7.70 7.56 -5.82
N LEU A 14 8.89 7.39 -6.38
CA LEU A 14 10.02 6.82 -5.64
C LEU A 14 10.88 7.96 -5.09
N ASP A 15 10.40 8.52 -3.99
CA ASP A 15 11.03 9.60 -3.23
C ASP A 15 11.19 9.23 -1.75
N THR A 16 11.89 10.06 -1.00
CA THR A 16 12.17 9.81 0.43
C THR A 16 10.91 9.81 1.29
N VAL A 17 9.87 10.57 0.91
CA VAL A 17 8.61 10.72 1.66
C VAL A 17 7.71 9.48 1.51
N ARG A 18 7.73 8.84 0.33
CA ARG A 18 7.00 7.59 0.10
C ARG A 18 7.70 6.39 0.74
N ALA A 19 8.98 6.54 1.02
CA ALA A 19 9.81 5.66 1.84
C ALA A 19 9.75 4.17 1.48
N VAL A 20 9.73 3.85 0.19
CA VAL A 20 9.71 2.45 -0.30
C VAL A 20 10.89 1.63 0.24
N HIS A 21 11.99 2.30 0.66
CA HIS A 21 13.12 1.64 1.30
C HIS A 21 12.73 0.92 2.61
N LEU A 22 11.78 1.45 3.39
CA LEU A 22 11.24 0.78 4.58
C LEU A 22 10.48 -0.49 4.20
N MET A 23 9.74 -0.45 3.08
CA MET A 23 9.03 -1.64 2.58
C MET A 23 10.01 -2.76 2.18
N LEU A 24 11.18 -2.42 1.64
CA LEU A 24 12.22 -3.41 1.33
C LEU A 24 12.78 -4.06 2.61
N ASP A 25 12.96 -3.30 3.68
CA ASP A 25 13.40 -3.84 4.97
C ASP A 25 12.33 -4.75 5.60
N ILE A 26 11.06 -4.38 5.51
CA ILE A 26 9.92 -5.21 5.95
C ILE A 26 9.82 -6.48 5.08
N LEU A 27 9.96 -6.36 3.76
CA LEU A 27 9.96 -7.51 2.85
C LEU A 27 11.08 -8.50 3.20
N LYS A 28 12.27 -7.99 3.52
CA LYS A 28 13.38 -8.84 3.97
C LYS A 28 13.00 -9.65 5.21
N LYS A 29 12.37 -9.02 6.21
CA LYS A 29 11.90 -9.70 7.42
C LYS A 29 10.87 -10.78 7.09
N MET A 30 9.93 -10.51 6.16
CA MET A 30 8.94 -11.48 5.70
C MET A 30 9.61 -12.68 5.01
N VAL A 31 10.57 -12.42 4.12
CA VAL A 31 11.32 -13.46 3.41
C VAL A 31 12.12 -14.33 4.38
N ASP A 32 12.78 -13.72 5.37
CA ASP A 32 13.54 -14.45 6.40
C ASP A 32 12.65 -15.37 7.27
N ARG A 33 11.37 -15.03 7.40
CA ARG A 33 10.35 -15.87 8.07
C ARG A 33 9.78 -16.96 7.15
N GLY A 34 10.26 -17.06 5.91
CA GLY A 34 9.78 -18.03 4.93
C GLY A 34 8.38 -17.72 4.39
N MET A 35 7.91 -16.47 4.49
CA MET A 35 6.62 -16.08 3.92
C MET A 35 6.68 -16.11 2.40
N PRO A 36 5.68 -16.69 1.70
CA PRO A 36 5.64 -16.78 0.26
C PRO A 36 5.18 -15.45 -0.36
N VAL A 37 6.06 -14.45 -0.39
CA VAL A 37 5.77 -13.09 -0.85
C VAL A 37 6.76 -12.61 -1.91
N ARG A 38 6.29 -11.75 -2.80
CA ARG A 38 7.09 -10.93 -3.70
C ARG A 38 6.52 -9.52 -3.76
N LEU A 39 7.32 -8.53 -4.18
CA LEU A 39 6.93 -7.14 -4.24
C LEU A 39 7.04 -6.59 -5.66
N ASN A 40 5.97 -6.01 -6.18
CA ASN A 40 5.96 -5.22 -7.40
C ASN A 40 6.04 -3.74 -7.04
N VAL A 41 7.13 -3.07 -7.43
CA VAL A 41 7.36 -1.65 -7.21
C VAL A 41 7.04 -0.89 -8.50
N ALA A 42 5.88 -0.22 -8.52
CA ALA A 42 5.44 0.62 -9.62
C ALA A 42 5.65 2.10 -9.27
N GLY A 43 6.39 2.79 -10.11
CA GLY A 43 6.70 4.21 -9.96
C GLY A 43 8.03 4.60 -10.53
N ILE A 44 8.23 5.91 -10.60
CA ILE A 44 9.48 6.55 -11.01
C ILE A 44 9.89 7.56 -9.94
N GLY A 45 11.16 7.85 -9.84
CA GLY A 45 11.70 8.83 -8.90
C GLY A 45 13.19 8.67 -8.68
N GLU A 46 13.76 9.60 -7.96
CA GLU A 46 15.19 9.71 -7.68
C GLU A 46 15.74 8.53 -6.86
N GLU A 47 14.89 7.86 -6.09
CA GLU A 47 15.28 6.73 -5.24
C GLU A 47 15.38 5.39 -5.99
N MET A 48 15.04 5.30 -7.28
CA MET A 48 15.01 4.04 -8.03
C MET A 48 16.32 3.25 -7.92
N ASP A 49 17.47 3.89 -8.14
CA ASP A 49 18.76 3.22 -8.12
C ASP A 49 19.19 2.83 -6.70
N ASN A 50 18.86 3.67 -5.71
CA ASN A 50 19.10 3.38 -4.29
C ASN A 50 18.28 2.16 -3.85
N LEU A 51 17.02 2.08 -4.24
CA LEU A 51 16.12 0.96 -3.93
C LEU A 51 16.60 -0.35 -4.56
N LYS A 52 17.04 -0.33 -5.82
CA LYS A 52 17.66 -1.51 -6.46
C LYS A 52 18.92 -1.96 -5.75
N ALA A 53 19.78 -1.01 -5.38
CA ALA A 53 21.00 -1.31 -4.62
C ALA A 53 20.68 -1.88 -3.23
N GLN A 54 19.63 -1.38 -2.56
CA GLN A 54 19.17 -1.90 -1.28
C GLN A 54 18.63 -3.32 -1.43
N ALA A 55 17.77 -3.60 -2.40
CA ALA A 55 17.25 -4.95 -2.65
C ALA A 55 18.38 -5.97 -2.85
N LYS A 56 19.40 -5.60 -3.61
CA LYS A 56 20.62 -6.42 -3.81
C LYS A 56 21.40 -6.61 -2.51
N ARG A 57 21.63 -5.55 -1.73
CA ARG A 57 22.35 -5.62 -0.44
C ARG A 57 21.62 -6.51 0.56
N LEU A 58 20.28 -6.48 0.54
CA LEU A 58 19.42 -7.31 1.39
C LEU A 58 19.30 -8.76 0.88
N GLY A 59 19.77 -9.07 -0.32
CA GLY A 59 19.65 -10.40 -0.92
C GLY A 59 18.22 -10.81 -1.26
N ILE A 60 17.39 -9.83 -1.65
CA ILE A 60 15.96 -10.02 -2.00
C ILE A 60 15.65 -9.55 -3.43
N GLU A 61 16.63 -9.34 -4.28
CA GLU A 61 16.45 -8.86 -5.64
C GLU A 61 15.57 -9.78 -6.50
N ASP A 62 15.57 -11.10 -6.22
CA ASP A 62 14.70 -12.09 -6.86
C ASP A 62 13.23 -12.02 -6.38
N LYS A 63 12.95 -11.30 -5.30
CA LYS A 63 11.64 -11.08 -4.72
C LYS A 63 11.03 -9.74 -5.09
N VAL A 64 11.78 -8.83 -5.73
CA VAL A 64 11.34 -7.47 -6.06
C VAL A 64 11.36 -7.26 -7.57
N THR A 65 10.24 -6.80 -8.12
CA THR A 65 10.15 -6.39 -9.52
C THR A 65 9.92 -4.88 -9.60
N PHE A 66 10.89 -4.16 -10.17
CA PHE A 66 10.76 -2.72 -10.42
C PHE A 66 10.14 -2.50 -11.80
N LEU A 67 8.90 -2.03 -11.84
CA LEU A 67 8.09 -1.87 -13.06
C LEU A 67 8.28 -0.52 -13.75
N GLY A 68 8.90 0.46 -13.08
CA GLY A 68 8.92 1.82 -13.58
C GLY A 68 7.55 2.48 -13.56
N GLY A 69 7.32 3.44 -14.44
CA GLY A 69 6.01 4.12 -14.55
C GLY A 69 4.96 3.20 -15.17
N VAL A 70 3.88 2.92 -14.44
CA VAL A 70 2.76 2.09 -14.89
C VAL A 70 1.62 2.98 -15.36
N ARG A 71 1.10 2.71 -16.57
CA ARG A 71 -0.10 3.36 -17.15
C ARG A 71 -1.31 2.45 -17.14
N ASP A 72 -1.11 1.14 -17.31
CA ASP A 72 -2.18 0.13 -17.23
C ASP A 72 -2.39 -0.31 -15.78
N LEU A 73 -3.23 0.45 -15.05
CA LEU A 73 -3.59 0.13 -13.68
C LEU A 73 -4.38 -1.17 -13.58
N THR A 74 -5.20 -1.47 -14.58
CA THR A 74 -5.98 -2.72 -14.62
C THR A 74 -5.05 -3.93 -14.65
N GLY A 75 -4.05 -3.92 -15.52
CA GLY A 75 -3.04 -4.97 -15.58
C GLY A 75 -2.25 -5.08 -14.28
N TYR A 76 -1.86 -3.93 -13.69
CA TYR A 76 -1.14 -3.90 -12.44
C TYR A 76 -1.92 -4.52 -11.27
N PHE A 77 -3.16 -4.07 -11.02
CA PHE A 77 -3.96 -4.54 -9.90
C PHE A 77 -4.50 -5.98 -10.09
N LYS A 78 -4.56 -6.52 -11.30
CA LYS A 78 -4.82 -7.95 -11.52
C LYS A 78 -3.72 -8.85 -10.95
N GLU A 79 -2.49 -8.37 -10.90
CA GLU A 79 -1.34 -9.09 -10.37
C GLU A 79 -1.19 -8.92 -8.86
N VAL A 80 -1.59 -7.76 -8.31
CA VAL A 80 -1.39 -7.38 -6.92
C VAL A 80 -2.49 -7.95 -6.02
N ASP A 81 -2.09 -8.67 -4.97
CA ASP A 81 -3.00 -9.22 -3.96
C ASP A 81 -3.27 -8.24 -2.82
N ILE A 82 -2.27 -7.42 -2.44
CA ILE A 82 -2.33 -6.46 -1.34
C ILE A 82 -1.52 -5.24 -1.74
N LEU A 83 -2.10 -4.04 -1.68
CA LEU A 83 -1.32 -2.80 -1.80
C LEU A 83 -0.64 -2.52 -0.46
N VAL A 84 0.65 -2.23 -0.48
CA VAL A 84 1.45 -1.92 0.70
C VAL A 84 2.09 -0.55 0.59
N ASN A 85 1.99 0.26 1.64
CA ASN A 85 2.58 1.61 1.69
C ASN A 85 3.30 1.83 3.01
N THR A 86 4.46 2.45 2.93
CA THR A 86 5.28 2.80 4.09
C THR A 86 5.59 4.30 4.12
N PRO A 87 4.56 5.18 4.02
CA PRO A 87 4.80 6.62 4.00
C PRO A 87 5.49 7.09 5.27
N HIS A 88 6.30 8.15 5.14
CA HIS A 88 7.08 8.70 6.23
C HIS A 88 7.00 10.23 6.22
N CYS A 89 7.12 10.87 7.39
CA CYS A 89 7.35 12.30 7.50
C CYS A 89 8.83 12.61 7.42
N VAL A 90 9.21 13.55 6.58
CA VAL A 90 10.57 14.09 6.51
C VAL A 90 10.51 15.57 6.90
N GLY A 91 10.93 15.90 8.10
CA GLY A 91 10.76 17.25 8.67
C GLY A 91 9.27 17.61 8.78
N ASP A 92 8.91 18.81 8.32
CA ASP A 92 7.52 19.30 8.31
C ASP A 92 6.71 18.79 7.10
N HIS A 93 7.32 17.98 6.23
CA HIS A 93 6.68 17.43 5.03
C HIS A 93 6.30 15.97 5.25
N GLY A 94 5.00 15.69 5.28
CA GLY A 94 4.44 14.34 5.32
C GLY A 94 3.95 13.88 3.94
N ALA A 95 3.95 12.57 3.73
CA ALA A 95 3.20 12.00 2.62
C ALA A 95 1.71 12.18 2.92
N GLY A 96 1.03 13.05 2.21
CA GLY A 96 -0.44 13.07 2.24
C GLY A 96 -1.02 11.73 1.75
N VAL A 97 -2.33 11.57 1.89
CA VAL A 97 -3.04 10.41 1.33
C VAL A 97 -2.73 10.31 -0.17
N GLY A 98 -2.15 9.20 -0.56
CA GLY A 98 -1.83 8.96 -1.97
C GLY A 98 -3.04 8.47 -2.76
N ASN A 99 -3.17 8.88 -4.02
CA ASN A 99 -4.21 8.37 -4.91
C ASN A 99 -4.17 6.84 -5.06
N ASN A 100 -3.03 6.21 -4.79
CA ASN A 100 -2.86 4.77 -4.87
C ASN A 100 -3.80 3.98 -3.94
N ILE A 101 -4.23 4.56 -2.82
CA ILE A 101 -5.24 3.94 -1.93
C ILE A 101 -6.63 3.99 -2.60
N LEU A 102 -6.97 5.12 -3.23
CA LEU A 102 -8.21 5.25 -4.01
C LEU A 102 -8.21 4.27 -5.18
N GLU A 103 -7.10 4.22 -5.91
CA GLU A 103 -6.90 3.31 -7.03
C GLU A 103 -7.02 1.85 -6.58
N ALA A 104 -6.38 1.45 -5.47
CA ALA A 104 -6.53 0.10 -4.92
C ALA A 104 -8.00 -0.24 -4.59
N GLY A 105 -8.74 0.71 -4.01
CA GLY A 105 -10.17 0.56 -3.75
C GLY A 105 -10.96 0.27 -5.02
N LEU A 106 -10.74 1.03 -6.09
CA LEU A 106 -11.41 0.83 -7.38
C LEU A 106 -11.17 -0.56 -8.00
N TYR A 107 -10.10 -1.24 -7.59
CA TYR A 107 -9.75 -2.59 -8.05
C TYR A 107 -9.96 -3.68 -6.99
N ASP A 108 -10.77 -3.43 -5.96
CA ASP A 108 -11.05 -4.39 -4.87
C ASP A 108 -9.77 -4.91 -4.18
N THR A 109 -8.71 -4.12 -4.15
CA THR A 109 -7.43 -4.49 -3.57
C THR A 109 -7.28 -3.90 -2.16
N PRO A 110 -7.18 -4.72 -1.10
CA PRO A 110 -7.02 -4.22 0.26
C PRO A 110 -5.64 -3.59 0.47
N VAL A 111 -5.56 -2.70 1.46
CA VAL A 111 -4.35 -1.91 1.74
C VAL A 111 -3.81 -2.25 3.12
N VAL A 112 -2.48 -2.43 3.22
CA VAL A 112 -1.73 -2.38 4.48
C VAL A 112 -0.77 -1.21 4.42
N THR A 113 -0.88 -0.28 5.36
CA THR A 113 -0.12 0.97 5.31
C THR A 113 0.30 1.42 6.69
N TYR A 114 1.42 2.13 6.79
CA TYR A 114 1.69 2.92 7.99
C TYR A 114 0.69 4.08 8.11
N ASN A 115 0.32 4.36 9.37
CA ASN A 115 -0.58 5.46 9.68
C ASN A 115 0.16 6.80 9.56
N MET A 116 -0.39 7.66 8.73
CA MET A 116 0.00 9.06 8.57
C MET A 116 -1.26 9.92 8.50
N ALA A 117 -1.11 11.23 8.70
CA ALA A 117 -2.24 12.16 8.71
C ALA A 117 -3.19 11.95 7.51
N GLY A 118 -4.46 11.68 7.78
CA GLY A 118 -5.52 11.46 6.80
C GLY A 118 -5.64 10.02 6.28
N ILE A 119 -4.64 9.15 6.46
CA ILE A 119 -4.71 7.78 5.93
C ILE A 119 -5.75 6.94 6.67
N SER A 120 -5.89 7.13 7.98
CA SER A 120 -6.88 6.39 8.79
C SER A 120 -8.34 6.71 8.44
N GLU A 121 -8.60 7.79 7.71
CA GLU A 121 -9.92 8.10 7.15
C GLU A 121 -10.21 7.24 5.91
N MET A 122 -9.18 6.85 5.18
CA MET A 122 -9.28 6.03 3.96
C MET A 122 -9.19 4.54 4.28
N VAL A 123 -8.27 4.16 5.17
CA VAL A 123 -8.00 2.77 5.53
C VAL A 123 -8.44 2.50 6.97
N ILE A 124 -9.63 1.93 7.10
CA ILE A 124 -10.23 1.57 8.40
C ILE A 124 -9.74 0.18 8.79
N THR A 125 -8.91 0.11 9.84
CA THR A 125 -8.30 -1.14 10.30
C THR A 125 -9.35 -2.20 10.61
N GLY A 126 -9.17 -3.40 10.06
CA GLY A 126 -10.07 -4.54 10.20
C GLY A 126 -11.32 -4.49 9.32
N GLN A 127 -11.53 -3.41 8.54
CA GLN A 127 -12.67 -3.27 7.64
C GLN A 127 -12.25 -3.11 6.17
N THR A 128 -11.46 -2.08 5.86
CA THR A 128 -11.04 -1.79 4.48
C THR A 128 -9.56 -2.12 4.23
N GLY A 129 -8.84 -2.54 5.27
CA GLY A 129 -7.43 -2.86 5.25
C GLY A 129 -6.84 -2.77 6.65
N TYR A 130 -5.55 -2.48 6.74
CA TYR A 130 -4.85 -2.26 8.00
C TYR A 130 -4.03 -0.98 7.97
N CYS A 131 -4.34 -0.06 8.90
CA CYS A 131 -3.60 1.16 9.14
C CYS A 131 -2.76 0.97 10.41
N ILE A 132 -1.46 0.80 10.26
CA ILE A 132 -0.52 0.36 11.29
C ILE A 132 0.25 1.57 11.85
N PRO A 133 0.50 1.68 13.16
CA PRO A 133 1.36 2.72 13.71
C PRO A 133 2.72 2.74 13.00
N PHE A 134 3.24 3.95 12.74
CA PHE A 134 4.53 4.10 12.08
C PHE A 134 5.64 3.40 12.85
N GLY A 135 6.42 2.57 12.14
CA GLY A 135 7.55 1.82 12.70
C GLY A 135 7.18 0.52 13.40
N ASP A 136 5.89 0.16 13.50
CA ASP A 136 5.47 -1.16 13.99
C ASP A 136 5.51 -2.19 12.87
N ASP A 137 6.73 -2.60 12.51
CA ASP A 137 6.96 -3.57 11.44
C ASP A 137 6.35 -4.94 11.77
N GLU A 138 6.28 -5.31 13.04
CA GLU A 138 5.70 -6.59 13.46
C GLU A 138 4.19 -6.62 13.18
N ALA A 139 3.46 -5.60 13.59
CA ALA A 139 2.04 -5.49 13.28
C ALA A 139 1.79 -5.40 11.78
N PHE A 140 2.69 -4.73 11.03
CA PHE A 140 2.61 -4.68 9.56
C PHE A 140 2.74 -6.07 8.93
N ILE A 141 3.72 -6.84 9.36
CA ILE A 141 3.96 -8.22 8.88
C ILE A 141 2.79 -9.12 9.25
N GLU A 142 2.26 -9.03 10.48
CA GLU A 142 1.10 -9.81 10.92
C GLU A 142 -0.16 -9.49 10.10
N ALA A 143 -0.38 -8.22 9.76
CA ALA A 143 -1.50 -7.80 8.91
C ALA A 143 -1.39 -8.40 7.50
N VAL A 144 -0.20 -8.36 6.89
CA VAL A 144 0.06 -8.98 5.58
C VAL A 144 -0.11 -10.49 5.66
N ASP A 145 0.45 -11.15 6.67
CA ASP A 145 0.34 -12.61 6.87
C ASP A 145 -1.12 -13.06 7.02
N THR A 146 -1.91 -12.28 7.76
CA THR A 146 -3.35 -12.51 7.93
C THR A 146 -4.07 -12.48 6.59
N LEU A 147 -3.82 -11.47 5.75
CA LEU A 147 -4.45 -11.36 4.43
C LEU A 147 -3.97 -12.43 3.44
N ILE A 148 -2.75 -12.94 3.59
CA ILE A 148 -2.24 -14.06 2.79
C ILE A 148 -2.95 -15.36 3.18
N LYS A 149 -3.09 -15.63 4.48
CA LYS A 149 -3.68 -16.85 5.01
C LYS A 149 -5.20 -16.91 4.82
N HIS A 150 -5.85 -15.75 4.74
CA HIS A 150 -7.31 -15.63 4.64
C HIS A 150 -7.75 -14.90 3.36
N PRO A 151 -7.73 -15.57 2.17
CA PRO A 151 -8.10 -14.95 0.88
C PRO A 151 -9.53 -14.41 0.86
N GLU A 152 -10.46 -15.01 1.60
CA GLU A 152 -11.84 -14.53 1.70
C GLU A 152 -11.90 -13.17 2.43
N LEU A 153 -11.19 -13.04 3.56
CA LEU A 153 -11.07 -11.78 4.30
C LEU A 153 -10.42 -10.69 3.42
N ARG A 154 -9.36 -11.07 2.69
CA ARG A 154 -8.70 -10.19 1.73
C ARG A 154 -9.67 -9.65 0.69
N GLY A 155 -10.48 -10.50 0.08
CA GLY A 155 -11.50 -10.10 -0.89
C GLY A 155 -12.64 -9.27 -0.26
N GLN A 156 -13.05 -9.56 0.98
CA GLN A 156 -14.04 -8.77 1.69
C GLN A 156 -13.53 -7.36 1.99
N MET A 157 -12.29 -7.23 2.47
CA MET A 157 -11.67 -5.94 2.74
C MET A 157 -11.48 -5.10 1.47
N GLY A 158 -11.06 -5.72 0.36
CA GLY A 158 -10.95 -5.03 -0.92
C GLY A 158 -12.27 -4.43 -1.38
N LYS A 159 -13.35 -5.20 -1.35
CA LYS A 159 -14.71 -4.72 -1.67
C LYS A 159 -15.22 -3.66 -0.70
N ALA A 160 -14.88 -3.79 0.58
CA ALA A 160 -15.23 -2.77 1.57
C ALA A 160 -14.49 -1.45 1.31
N LEU A 161 -13.22 -1.53 0.92
CA LEU A 161 -12.43 -0.36 0.50
C LEU A 161 -13.05 0.29 -0.75
N HIS A 162 -13.45 -0.50 -1.75
CA HIS A 162 -14.13 0.00 -2.94
C HIS A 162 -15.34 0.85 -2.57
N LYS A 163 -16.25 0.27 -1.81
CA LYS A 163 -17.47 0.97 -1.37
C LYS A 163 -17.16 2.23 -0.57
N HIS A 164 -16.13 2.18 0.28
CA HIS A 164 -15.71 3.33 1.07
C HIS A 164 -15.18 4.47 0.19
N VAL A 165 -14.34 4.12 -0.80
CA VAL A 165 -13.81 5.08 -1.78
C VAL A 165 -14.91 5.70 -2.61
N GLU A 166 -15.87 4.91 -3.12
CA GLU A 166 -17.03 5.44 -3.85
C GLU A 166 -17.83 6.45 -3.00
N THR A 167 -18.00 6.15 -1.71
CA THR A 167 -18.71 7.06 -0.79
C THR A 167 -17.95 8.36 -0.60
N LEU A 168 -16.64 8.29 -0.31
CA LEU A 168 -15.79 9.47 -0.06
C LEU A 168 -15.63 10.36 -1.30
N CYS A 169 -15.63 9.77 -2.47
CA CYS A 169 -15.47 10.47 -3.75
C CYS A 169 -16.82 10.83 -4.40
N SER A 170 -17.95 10.63 -3.72
CA SER A 170 -19.25 11.03 -4.24
C SER A 170 -19.39 12.56 -4.27
N ASP A 171 -20.10 13.07 -5.27
CA ASP A 171 -20.35 14.51 -5.40
C ASP A 171 -21.04 15.10 -4.16
N ASP A 172 -21.98 14.35 -3.56
CA ASP A 172 -22.69 14.74 -2.36
C ASP A 172 -21.76 14.89 -1.15
N GLU A 173 -20.85 13.95 -0.95
CA GLU A 173 -19.91 13.98 0.17
C GLU A 173 -18.84 15.07 -0.02
N ILE A 174 -18.33 15.25 -1.25
CA ILE A 174 -17.41 16.33 -1.58
C ILE A 174 -18.07 17.68 -1.33
N TYR A 175 -19.32 17.85 -1.78
CA TYR A 175 -20.07 19.08 -1.55
C TYR A 175 -20.28 19.34 -0.05
N ARG A 176 -20.74 18.32 0.70
CA ARG A 176 -21.01 18.42 2.13
C ARG A 176 -19.77 18.82 2.95
N THR A 177 -18.64 18.16 2.70
CA THR A 177 -17.38 18.43 3.41
C THR A 177 -16.80 19.80 3.03
N THR A 178 -16.92 20.19 1.77
CA THR A 178 -16.47 21.51 1.30
C THR A 178 -17.30 22.62 1.96
N MET A 179 -18.63 22.51 1.96
CA MET A 179 -19.49 23.53 2.56
C MET A 179 -19.27 23.63 4.07
N ALA A 180 -19.12 22.53 4.78
CA ALA A 180 -18.82 22.53 6.21
C ALA A 180 -17.51 23.27 6.55
N ALA A 181 -16.51 23.25 5.66
CA ALA A 181 -15.26 23.96 5.84
C ALA A 181 -15.41 25.49 5.66
N TYR A 182 -16.43 25.95 4.91
CA TYR A 182 -16.70 27.38 4.74
C TYR A 182 -17.60 27.98 5.86
N GLU A 183 -18.25 27.13 6.65
CA GLU A 183 -19.13 27.55 7.74
C GLU A 183 -18.41 27.68 9.10
N MET A 184 -17.12 27.32 9.16
CA MET A 184 -16.25 27.48 10.34
C MET A 184 -15.54 28.84 10.33
#